data_1621acbfb5b68a000f4d4bb2d6013e69
#
_entry.id   1621acbfb5b68a000f4d4bb2d6013e69
#
_cell.length_a   1.000
_cell.length_b   1.000
_cell.length_c   1.000
_cell.angle_alpha   90.00
_cell.angle_beta   90.00
_cell.angle_gamma   90.00
#
_symmetry.space_group_name_H-M   'P 1'
#
loop_
_entity.id
_entity.type
_entity.pdbx_description
1 polymer ?
#
loop_
_entity_poly.entity_id
_entity_poly.type
_entity_poly.pdbx_seq_one_letter_code
_entity_poly.pdbx_strand_id
1 'polypeptide(L)'
;MTKKQKHLLARIIVAAVLFAAGGLLHLEGWAELGVYLVCYAVIGWDIVWKAITNILHGQVFDENFLMTIATVGALILGEHSEGVAVMLFYQVGEWFQSYAVSKSRRSITSLMDIRPDYANIEKDGKLIQVDPEDVKIGDTIIVKPGERVPLDGKIIKGSSCLLYTSDAAD
;
A
#
# COMPACT_ATOMS: atom_id res chain seq x y z
N MET A 1 4.14 -8.45 0.55
CA MET A 1 4.62 -7.45 1.52
C MET A 1 5.80 -6.69 0.93
N THR A 2 5.73 -5.36 0.93
CA THR A 2 6.84 -4.50 0.48
C THR A 2 7.95 -4.45 1.53
N LYS A 3 9.18 -4.05 1.12
CA LYS A 3 10.31 -3.88 2.07
C LYS A 3 9.95 -2.91 3.22
N LYS A 4 9.22 -1.82 2.91
CA LYS A 4 8.74 -0.86 3.92
C LYS A 4 7.81 -1.50 4.96
N GLN A 5 6.85 -2.35 4.53
CA GLN A 5 5.93 -3.04 5.44
C GLN A 5 6.64 -4.04 6.36
N LYS A 6 7.68 -4.72 5.87
CA LYS A 6 8.49 -5.61 6.71
C LYS A 6 9.28 -4.85 7.78
N HIS A 7 9.86 -3.71 7.41
CA HIS A 7 10.57 -2.84 8.37
C HIS A 7 9.63 -2.28 9.44
N LEU A 8 8.44 -1.82 9.05
CA LEU A 8 7.45 -1.32 10.00
C LEU A 8 7.00 -2.42 10.96
N LEU A 9 6.71 -3.62 10.44
CA LEU A 9 6.35 -4.77 11.26
C LEU A 9 7.47 -5.14 12.26
N ALA A 10 8.72 -5.17 11.82
CA ALA A 10 9.86 -5.45 12.71
C ALA A 10 9.97 -4.42 13.84
N ARG A 11 9.78 -3.13 13.55
CA ARG A 11 9.78 -2.06 14.55
C ARG A 11 8.65 -2.21 15.55
N ILE A 12 7.44 -2.55 15.08
CA ILE A 12 6.28 -2.81 15.94
C ILE A 12 6.58 -3.98 16.90
N ILE A 13 7.15 -5.07 16.38
CA ILE A 13 7.50 -6.23 17.21
C ILE A 13 8.54 -5.86 18.27
N VAL A 14 9.61 -5.16 17.88
CA VAL A 14 10.66 -4.71 18.82
C VAL A 14 10.06 -3.80 19.89
N ALA A 15 9.24 -2.82 19.50
CA ALA A 15 8.59 -1.92 20.45
C ALA A 15 7.61 -2.65 21.37
N ALA A 16 6.85 -3.62 20.86
CA ALA A 16 5.93 -4.43 21.67
C ALA A 16 6.69 -5.28 22.72
N VAL A 17 7.85 -5.83 22.35
CA VAL A 17 8.70 -6.58 23.27
C VAL A 17 9.28 -5.66 24.35
N LEU A 18 9.78 -4.47 23.96
CA LEU A 18 10.28 -3.47 24.92
C LEU A 18 9.18 -2.96 25.85
N PHE A 19 8.00 -2.73 25.33
CA PHE A 19 6.83 -2.33 26.12
C PHE A 19 6.44 -3.39 27.14
N ALA A 20 6.34 -4.65 26.71
CA ALA A 20 6.03 -5.77 27.58
C ALA A 20 7.12 -5.99 28.64
N ALA A 21 8.39 -5.86 28.27
CA ALA A 21 9.51 -5.95 29.21
C ALA A 21 9.45 -4.83 30.27
N GLY A 22 9.14 -3.59 29.86
CA GLY A 22 8.98 -2.46 30.78
C GLY A 22 7.85 -2.69 31.81
N GLY A 23 6.70 -3.22 31.35
CA GLY A 23 5.57 -3.55 32.21
C GLY A 23 5.83 -4.73 33.16
N LEU A 24 6.55 -5.77 32.69
CA LEU A 24 6.86 -6.96 33.51
C LEU A 24 7.94 -6.72 34.57
N LEU A 25 8.91 -5.87 34.26
CA LEU A 25 10.05 -5.60 35.14
C LEU A 25 9.69 -4.66 36.31
N HIS A 26 8.46 -4.09 36.32
CA HIS A 26 8.00 -3.16 37.36
C HIS A 26 9.09 -2.14 37.72
N LEU A 27 9.67 -1.53 36.67
CA LEU A 27 10.70 -0.53 36.87
C LEU A 27 10.10 0.72 37.48
N GLU A 28 10.82 1.32 38.46
CA GLU A 28 10.37 2.53 39.14
C GLU A 28 11.25 3.73 38.78
N GLY A 29 10.62 4.91 38.68
CA GLY A 29 11.30 6.18 38.52
C GLY A 29 11.96 6.37 37.17
N TRP A 30 13.22 6.80 37.18
CA TRP A 30 13.97 7.16 36.00
C TRP A 30 14.23 6.01 34.99
N ALA A 31 14.30 4.77 35.53
CA ALA A 31 14.51 3.57 34.71
C ALA A 31 13.27 3.26 33.88
N GLU A 32 12.09 3.38 34.44
CA GLU A 32 10.82 3.25 33.75
C GLU A 32 10.70 4.25 32.63
N LEU A 33 10.89 5.55 32.94
CA LEU A 33 10.85 6.63 31.95
C LEU A 33 11.84 6.39 30.82
N GLY A 34 13.05 5.92 31.11
CA GLY A 34 14.07 5.63 30.11
C GLY A 34 13.63 4.55 29.12
N VAL A 35 13.05 3.44 29.61
CA VAL A 35 12.58 2.33 28.76
C VAL A 35 11.42 2.79 27.87
N TYR A 36 10.44 3.49 28.42
CA TYR A 36 9.30 3.96 27.65
C TYR A 36 9.69 5.05 26.63
N LEU A 37 10.63 5.94 26.96
CA LEU A 37 11.17 6.91 25.99
C LEU A 37 11.89 6.23 24.83
N VAL A 38 12.71 5.22 25.09
CA VAL A 38 13.36 4.44 24.03
C VAL A 38 12.32 3.74 23.18
N CYS A 39 11.33 3.10 23.80
CA CYS A 39 10.22 2.46 23.10
C CYS A 39 9.46 3.45 22.20
N TYR A 40 9.13 4.63 22.74
CA TYR A 40 8.48 5.72 22.00
C TYR A 40 9.33 6.21 20.84
N ALA A 41 10.64 6.41 21.03
CA ALA A 41 11.54 6.83 19.96
C ALA A 41 11.63 5.78 18.85
N VAL A 42 11.67 4.49 19.17
CA VAL A 42 11.71 3.41 18.17
C VAL A 42 10.43 3.39 17.33
N ILE A 43 9.26 3.54 17.96
CA ILE A 43 7.99 3.38 17.24
C ILE A 43 7.43 4.69 16.69
N GLY A 44 7.62 5.81 17.40
CA GLY A 44 7.00 7.10 17.10
C GLY A 44 7.81 8.02 16.19
N TRP A 45 9.10 7.75 15.97
CA TRP A 45 9.99 8.63 15.21
C TRP A 45 9.41 9.11 13.87
N ASP A 46 8.87 8.19 13.09
CA ASP A 46 8.32 8.50 11.75
C ASP A 46 7.09 9.40 11.84
N ILE A 47 6.26 9.21 12.87
CA ILE A 47 5.01 9.96 13.08
C ILE A 47 5.35 11.38 13.50
N VAL A 48 6.23 11.52 14.49
CA VAL A 48 6.71 12.82 14.96
C VAL A 48 7.38 13.60 13.82
N TRP A 49 8.23 12.93 13.03
CA TRP A 49 8.87 13.56 11.88
C TRP A 49 7.88 14.01 10.81
N LYS A 50 6.90 13.17 10.50
CA LYS A 50 5.80 13.53 9.58
C LYS A 50 4.98 14.70 10.12
N ALA A 51 4.63 14.68 11.40
CA ALA A 51 3.89 15.79 12.04
C ALA A 51 4.64 17.12 11.91
N ILE A 52 5.93 17.15 12.20
CA ILE A 52 6.77 18.34 12.05
C ILE A 52 6.81 18.79 10.59
N THR A 53 7.02 17.85 9.66
CA THR A 53 7.10 18.17 8.23
C THR A 53 5.78 18.70 7.69
N ASN A 54 4.65 18.13 8.10
CA ASN A 54 3.31 18.55 7.68
C ASN A 54 2.95 19.95 8.23
N ILE A 55 3.36 20.26 9.45
CA ILE A 55 3.22 21.61 10.01
C ILE A 55 3.98 22.64 9.16
N LEU A 56 5.22 22.32 8.77
CA LEU A 56 6.04 23.20 7.93
C LEU A 56 5.45 23.43 6.53
N HIS A 57 4.64 22.47 6.04
CA HIS A 57 3.93 22.59 4.76
C HIS A 57 2.50 23.14 4.89
N GLY A 58 2.12 23.67 6.08
CA GLY A 58 0.83 24.29 6.31
C GLY A 58 -0.34 23.33 6.61
N GLN A 59 -0.07 22.04 6.77
CA GLN A 59 -1.05 21.04 7.16
C GLN A 59 -0.96 20.80 8.68
N VAL A 60 -1.48 21.74 9.45
CA VAL A 60 -1.29 21.75 10.92
C VAL A 60 -2.18 20.71 11.62
N PHE A 61 -3.38 20.42 11.10
CA PHE A 61 -4.33 19.52 11.74
C PHE A 61 -4.39 18.15 11.03
N ASP A 62 -3.25 17.52 10.87
CA ASP A 62 -3.13 16.15 10.36
C ASP A 62 -3.21 15.14 11.51
N GLU A 63 -3.61 13.91 11.19
CA GLU A 63 -3.70 12.80 12.15
C GLU A 63 -2.38 12.56 12.90
N ASN A 64 -1.24 12.67 12.20
CA ASN A 64 0.09 12.50 12.80
C ASN A 64 0.38 13.57 13.86
N PHE A 65 -0.08 14.82 13.63
CA PHE A 65 0.06 15.92 14.57
C PHE A 65 -0.78 15.67 15.83
N LEU A 66 -2.05 15.29 15.66
CA LEU A 66 -2.94 15.02 16.80
C LEU A 66 -2.42 13.85 17.63
N MET A 67 -1.95 12.77 16.99
CA MET A 67 -1.35 11.62 17.66
C MET A 67 -0.07 12.00 18.40
N THR A 68 0.78 12.83 17.78
CA THR A 68 2.02 13.30 18.42
C THR A 68 1.71 14.12 19.66
N ILE A 69 0.78 15.09 19.59
CA ILE A 69 0.39 15.90 20.76
C ILE A 69 -0.20 15.04 21.87
N ALA A 70 -1.12 14.12 21.53
CA ALA A 70 -1.76 13.27 22.52
C ALA A 70 -0.75 12.38 23.26
N THR A 71 0.16 11.75 22.52
CA THR A 71 1.13 10.83 23.11
C THR A 71 2.27 11.56 23.85
N VAL A 72 2.76 12.69 23.35
CA VAL A 72 3.73 13.53 24.06
C VAL A 72 3.07 14.16 25.29
N GLY A 73 1.81 14.56 25.21
CA GLY A 73 1.04 15.03 26.35
C GLY A 73 0.93 13.97 27.47
N ALA A 74 0.64 12.72 27.12
CA ALA A 74 0.61 11.61 28.07
C ALA A 74 1.98 11.41 28.74
N LEU A 75 3.08 11.46 27.96
CA LEU A 75 4.44 11.38 28.51
C LEU A 75 4.76 12.50 29.51
N ILE A 76 4.32 13.73 29.24
CA ILE A 76 4.53 14.89 30.13
C ILE A 76 3.71 14.74 31.41
N LEU A 77 2.51 14.17 31.35
CA LEU A 77 1.63 13.95 32.49
C LEU A 77 2.09 12.79 33.37
N GLY A 78 3.12 12.03 32.95
CA GLY A 78 3.64 10.89 33.68
C GLY A 78 3.00 9.56 33.31
N GLU A 79 2.04 9.56 32.38
CA GLU A 79 1.36 8.36 31.89
C GLU A 79 2.18 7.75 30.71
N HIS A 80 3.42 7.32 31.04
CA HIS A 80 4.39 6.87 30.03
C HIS A 80 3.93 5.61 29.30
N SER A 81 3.38 4.64 30.03
CA SER A 81 2.88 3.39 29.48
C SER A 81 1.70 3.62 28.52
N GLU A 82 0.78 4.51 28.89
CA GLU A 82 -0.39 4.84 28.05
C GLU A 82 0.02 5.53 26.75
N GLY A 83 0.91 6.53 26.82
CA GLY A 83 1.41 7.23 25.64
C GLY A 83 2.09 6.30 24.63
N VAL A 84 2.92 5.37 25.13
CA VAL A 84 3.57 4.37 24.28
C VAL A 84 2.58 3.34 23.74
N ALA A 85 1.63 2.87 24.56
CA ALA A 85 0.59 1.94 24.12
C ALA A 85 -0.26 2.52 22.99
N VAL A 86 -0.71 3.76 23.12
CA VAL A 86 -1.48 4.46 22.06
C VAL A 86 -0.68 4.56 20.78
N MET A 87 0.60 4.96 20.85
CA MET A 87 1.46 5.03 19.67
C MET A 87 1.67 3.66 19.01
N LEU A 88 1.80 2.61 19.81
CA LEU A 88 1.96 1.24 19.33
C LEU A 88 0.70 0.75 18.60
N PHE A 89 -0.49 0.98 19.16
CA PHE A 89 -1.76 0.64 18.51
C PHE A 89 -1.97 1.42 17.23
N TYR A 90 -1.61 2.70 17.20
CA TYR A 90 -1.67 3.51 15.99
C TYR A 90 -0.78 2.92 14.88
N GLN A 91 0.46 2.57 15.18
CA GLN A 91 1.37 1.95 14.21
C GLN A 91 0.89 0.59 13.69
N VAL A 92 0.25 -0.20 14.55
CA VAL A 92 -0.40 -1.45 14.13
C VAL A 92 -1.52 -1.15 13.13
N GLY A 93 -2.35 -0.14 13.41
CA GLY A 93 -3.41 0.32 12.50
C GLY A 93 -2.87 0.77 11.14
N GLU A 94 -1.83 1.61 11.12
CA GLU A 94 -1.13 2.06 9.91
C GLU A 94 -0.57 0.88 9.09
N TRP A 95 -0.01 -0.11 9.77
CA TRP A 95 0.49 -1.30 9.10
C TRP A 95 -0.65 -2.09 8.42
N PHE A 96 -1.78 -2.30 9.13
CA PHE A 96 -2.96 -2.98 8.56
C PHE A 96 -3.54 -2.20 7.38
N GLN A 97 -3.69 -0.89 7.49
CA GLN A 97 -4.17 -0.03 6.42
C GLN A 97 -3.26 -0.12 5.19
N SER A 98 -1.95 0.01 5.37
CA SER A 98 -0.97 -0.13 4.30
C SER A 98 -1.01 -1.51 3.63
N TYR A 99 -1.21 -2.56 4.41
CA TYR A 99 -1.35 -3.92 3.91
C TYR A 99 -2.62 -4.11 3.08
N ALA A 100 -3.77 -3.64 3.59
CA ALA A 100 -5.07 -3.72 2.91
C ALA A 100 -5.06 -2.96 1.58
N VAL A 101 -4.55 -1.72 1.56
CA VAL A 101 -4.42 -0.91 0.34
C VAL A 101 -3.50 -1.57 -0.67
N SER A 102 -2.37 -2.12 -0.22
CA SER A 102 -1.43 -2.82 -1.14
C SER A 102 -2.05 -4.07 -1.76
N LYS A 103 -2.88 -4.79 -1.01
CA LYS A 103 -3.58 -5.97 -1.52
C LYS A 103 -4.64 -5.59 -2.54
N SER A 104 -5.44 -4.56 -2.26
CA SER A 104 -6.46 -4.05 -3.18
C SER A 104 -5.85 -3.57 -4.50
N ARG A 105 -4.79 -2.76 -4.45
CA ARG A 105 -4.08 -2.29 -5.66
C ARG A 105 -3.54 -3.44 -6.51
N ARG A 106 -3.01 -4.50 -5.90
CA ARG A 106 -2.54 -5.67 -6.65
C ARG A 106 -3.66 -6.37 -7.43
N SER A 107 -4.84 -6.47 -6.85
CA SER A 107 -6.01 -7.05 -7.54
C SER A 107 -6.39 -6.22 -8.75
N ILE A 108 -6.37 -4.89 -8.65
CA ILE A 108 -6.66 -4.00 -9.78
C ILE A 108 -5.58 -4.11 -10.86
N THR A 109 -4.30 -4.12 -10.49
CA THR A 109 -3.20 -4.26 -11.46
C THR A 109 -3.27 -5.58 -12.20
N SER A 110 -3.62 -6.69 -11.52
CA SER A 110 -3.78 -7.99 -12.18
C SER A 110 -4.97 -8.04 -13.15
N LEU A 111 -5.98 -7.20 -12.95
CA LEU A 111 -7.09 -7.03 -13.90
C LEU A 111 -6.68 -6.15 -15.10
N MET A 112 -5.81 -5.17 -14.90
CA MET A 112 -5.28 -4.33 -15.97
C MET A 112 -4.22 -5.04 -16.84
N ASP A 113 -3.59 -6.09 -16.30
CA ASP A 113 -2.62 -6.94 -17.01
C ASP A 113 -3.29 -7.95 -17.96
N ILE A 114 -4.57 -7.70 -18.30
CA ILE A 114 -5.35 -8.51 -19.26
C ILE A 114 -4.99 -8.13 -20.71
N ARG A 115 -4.35 -6.99 -20.93
CA ARG A 115 -3.93 -6.54 -22.26
C ARG A 115 -2.86 -7.50 -22.80
N PRO A 116 -3.04 -8.12 -23.97
CA PRO A 116 -2.01 -8.93 -24.59
C PRO A 116 -0.80 -8.09 -24.98
N ASP A 117 0.38 -8.71 -24.87
CA ASP A 117 1.66 -8.06 -25.20
C ASP A 117 1.86 -7.91 -26.71
N TYR A 118 0.98 -8.49 -27.55
CA TYR A 118 1.10 -8.47 -29.01
C TYR A 118 -0.26 -8.49 -29.70
N ALA A 119 -0.29 -7.98 -30.93
CA ALA A 119 -1.37 -8.11 -31.89
C ALA A 119 -0.87 -8.83 -33.15
N ASN A 120 -1.69 -9.74 -33.71
CA ASN A 120 -1.38 -10.34 -35.00
C ASN A 120 -2.05 -9.52 -36.08
N ILE A 121 -1.28 -8.91 -36.96
CA ILE A 121 -1.77 -8.20 -38.15
C ILE A 121 -1.47 -9.01 -39.43
N GLU A 122 -2.36 -8.92 -40.42
CA GLU A 122 -2.13 -9.50 -41.72
C GLU A 122 -1.53 -8.43 -42.64
N LYS A 123 -0.30 -8.64 -43.12
CA LYS A 123 0.37 -7.77 -44.07
C LYS A 123 0.95 -8.63 -45.18
N ASP A 124 0.58 -8.34 -46.42
CA ASP A 124 1.02 -9.05 -47.60
C ASP A 124 0.76 -10.57 -47.57
N GLY A 125 -0.38 -10.99 -46.97
CA GLY A 125 -0.74 -12.39 -46.78
C GLY A 125 0.06 -13.17 -45.74
N LYS A 126 0.85 -12.46 -44.93
CA LYS A 126 1.60 -13.03 -43.78
C LYS A 126 1.12 -12.45 -42.47
N LEU A 127 1.02 -13.32 -41.48
CA LEU A 127 0.75 -12.91 -40.10
C LEU A 127 2.04 -12.42 -39.46
N ILE A 128 2.01 -11.19 -38.97
CA ILE A 128 3.14 -10.55 -38.27
C ILE A 128 2.65 -10.18 -36.88
N GLN A 129 3.44 -10.51 -35.87
CA GLN A 129 3.22 -10.03 -34.50
C GLN A 129 3.83 -8.64 -34.34
N VAL A 130 3.02 -7.71 -33.85
CA VAL A 130 3.41 -6.33 -33.57
C VAL A 130 2.96 -5.93 -32.18
N ASP A 131 3.56 -4.89 -31.61
CA ASP A 131 3.07 -4.28 -30.39
C ASP A 131 1.68 -3.69 -30.64
N PRO A 132 0.70 -3.86 -29.75
CA PRO A 132 -0.61 -3.25 -29.90
C PRO A 132 -0.58 -1.74 -30.08
N GLU A 133 0.47 -1.05 -29.62
CA GLU A 133 0.65 0.40 -29.79
C GLU A 133 1.05 0.80 -31.22
N ASP A 134 1.60 -0.13 -31.99
CA ASP A 134 2.00 0.10 -33.39
C ASP A 134 0.86 -0.12 -34.39
N VAL A 135 -0.28 -0.68 -33.93
CA VAL A 135 -1.46 -0.94 -34.78
C VAL A 135 -2.21 0.37 -35.06
N LYS A 136 -2.48 0.63 -36.30
CA LYS A 136 -3.17 1.85 -36.76
C LYS A 136 -4.66 1.62 -36.97
N ILE A 137 -5.44 2.70 -36.85
CA ILE A 137 -6.86 2.67 -37.14
C ILE A 137 -7.07 2.27 -38.59
N GLY A 138 -7.81 1.19 -38.84
CA GLY A 138 -8.06 0.61 -40.14
C GLY A 138 -7.27 -0.66 -40.43
N ASP A 139 -6.30 -1.01 -39.61
CA ASP A 139 -5.59 -2.27 -39.70
C ASP A 139 -6.50 -3.45 -39.32
N THR A 140 -6.31 -4.59 -39.97
CA THR A 140 -7.02 -5.82 -39.68
C THR A 140 -6.16 -6.68 -38.75
N ILE A 141 -6.68 -6.94 -37.56
CA ILE A 141 -6.05 -7.85 -36.59
C ILE A 141 -6.71 -9.24 -36.65
N ILE A 142 -5.92 -10.27 -36.47
CA ILE A 142 -6.39 -11.67 -36.44
C ILE A 142 -6.20 -12.19 -35.01
N VAL A 143 -7.30 -12.54 -34.40
CA VAL A 143 -7.32 -13.17 -33.06
C VAL A 143 -7.62 -14.65 -33.21
N LYS A 144 -6.70 -15.52 -32.79
CA LYS A 144 -6.85 -16.96 -32.83
C LYS A 144 -7.63 -17.49 -31.63
N PRO A 145 -8.22 -18.69 -31.73
CA PRO A 145 -8.87 -19.32 -30.57
C PRO A 145 -7.91 -19.43 -29.37
N GLY A 146 -8.34 -18.94 -28.21
CA GLY A 146 -7.53 -18.91 -26.98
C GLY A 146 -6.66 -17.66 -26.82
N GLU A 147 -6.56 -16.82 -27.84
CA GLU A 147 -5.88 -15.52 -27.72
C GLU A 147 -6.82 -14.46 -27.15
N ARG A 148 -6.23 -13.45 -26.51
CA ARG A 148 -6.96 -12.27 -26.01
C ARG A 148 -7.07 -11.22 -27.09
N VAL A 149 -8.18 -10.50 -27.13
CA VAL A 149 -8.36 -9.37 -28.06
C VAL A 149 -7.47 -8.21 -27.61
N PRO A 150 -6.49 -7.76 -28.43
CA PRO A 150 -5.49 -6.78 -28.00
C PRO A 150 -5.98 -5.33 -28.06
N LEU A 151 -6.98 -5.04 -28.89
CA LEU A 151 -7.47 -3.70 -29.17
C LEU A 151 -8.97 -3.72 -29.43
N ASP A 152 -9.61 -2.58 -29.20
CA ASP A 152 -11.01 -2.39 -29.57
C ASP A 152 -11.17 -2.37 -31.09
N GLY A 153 -12.20 -3.05 -31.59
CA GLY A 153 -12.40 -3.13 -33.02
C GLY A 153 -13.78 -3.64 -33.42
N LYS A 154 -14.04 -3.67 -34.74
CA LYS A 154 -15.28 -4.21 -35.31
C LYS A 154 -14.98 -5.55 -35.95
N ILE A 155 -15.77 -6.57 -35.63
CA ILE A 155 -15.65 -7.90 -36.24
C ILE A 155 -16.01 -7.81 -37.72
N ILE A 156 -15.06 -8.16 -38.57
CA ILE A 156 -15.22 -8.15 -40.05
C ILE A 156 -15.56 -9.57 -40.51
N LYS A 157 -14.93 -10.60 -39.93
CA LYS A 157 -15.10 -11.98 -40.33
C LYS A 157 -14.91 -12.91 -39.15
N GLY A 158 -15.73 -13.97 -39.07
CA GLY A 158 -15.67 -14.98 -38.01
C GLY A 158 -16.80 -14.83 -36.99
N SER A 159 -16.94 -15.84 -36.13
CA SER A 159 -17.83 -15.80 -34.95
C SER A 159 -17.09 -16.46 -33.80
N SER A 160 -17.19 -15.89 -32.62
CA SER A 160 -16.60 -16.41 -31.39
C SER A 160 -17.48 -16.07 -30.21
N CYS A 161 -17.43 -16.93 -29.19
CA CYS A 161 -17.98 -16.61 -27.89
C CYS A 161 -16.89 -15.90 -27.08
N LEU A 162 -17.08 -14.63 -26.79
CA LEU A 162 -16.20 -13.87 -25.91
C LEU A 162 -16.73 -13.98 -24.49
N LEU A 163 -15.86 -14.35 -23.57
CA LEU A 163 -16.19 -14.33 -22.15
C LEU A 163 -16.08 -12.87 -21.68
N TYR A 164 -17.23 -12.24 -21.51
CA TYR A 164 -17.29 -10.91 -20.90
C TYR A 164 -17.05 -11.04 -19.41
N THR A 165 -15.96 -10.48 -18.91
CA THR A 165 -15.69 -10.30 -17.48
C THR A 165 -15.97 -8.88 -17.01
N SER A 166 -16.57 -8.06 -17.85
CA SER A 166 -16.97 -6.71 -17.49
C SER A 166 -18.43 -6.75 -17.05
N ASP A 167 -18.66 -6.83 -15.77
CA ASP A 167 -19.87 -6.26 -15.19
C ASP A 167 -19.72 -4.73 -15.34
N ALA A 168 -20.22 -4.21 -16.44
CA ALA A 168 -20.56 -2.81 -16.53
C ALA A 168 -21.74 -2.64 -15.57
N ALA A 169 -21.45 -2.23 -14.35
CA ALA A 169 -22.47 -1.73 -13.45
C ALA A 169 -23.09 -0.47 -14.08
N ASP A 170 -24.36 -0.54 -14.38
CA ASP A 170 -25.22 0.61 -14.66
C ASP A 170 -25.18 1.61 -13.50
#